data_807dfa0b8e2ee1e67cc877ec8788cac9
#
_entry.id   807dfa0b8e2ee1e67cc877ec8788cac9
#
_cell.length_a   1.000
_cell.length_b   1.000
_cell.length_c   1.000
_cell.angle_alpha   90.00
_cell.angle_beta   90.00
_cell.angle_gamma   90.00
#
_symmetry.space_group_name_H-M   'P 1'
#
loop_
_entity.id
_entity.type
_entity.pdbx_description
1 polymer ?
#
loop_
_entity_poly.entity_id
_entity_poly.type
_entity_poly.pdbx_seq_one_letter_code
_entity_poly.pdbx_strand_id
1 'polypeptide(L)'
;RCDGRVEIFQRGTWGRVLDDQWDMEDASVVCRQLRCEEAEAAYTVPRAERGTGPVGLRGVRCAGHEAGLSLCNTSLPEATGIMEDVGAVCQG
;
A
#
# COMPACT_ATOMS: atom_id res chain seq x y z
N ARG A 1 15.70 6.56 -0.61
CA ARG A 1 15.56 5.16 -0.99
C ARG A 1 14.10 4.76 -1.11
N CYS A 2 13.80 3.84 -1.96
CA CYS A 2 12.44 3.54 -2.34
C CYS A 2 11.94 2.27 -1.66
N ASP A 3 11.96 2.24 -0.34
CA ASP A 3 11.40 1.10 0.36
C ASP A 3 10.81 1.53 1.69
N GLY A 4 9.87 0.75 2.19
CA GLY A 4 9.28 1.01 3.48
C GLY A 4 7.77 0.78 3.47
N ARG A 5 7.16 1.13 4.60
CA ARG A 5 5.73 1.00 4.76
C ARG A 5 5.01 2.02 3.90
N VAL A 6 3.89 1.59 3.30
CA VAL A 6 3.13 2.44 2.39
C VAL A 6 2.09 3.24 3.17
N GLU A 7 2.04 4.53 2.89
CA GLU A 7 1.00 5.41 3.41
C GLU A 7 0.49 6.29 2.29
N ILE A 8 -0.72 6.78 2.44
CA ILE A 8 -1.34 7.61 1.41
C ILE A 8 -1.79 8.93 2.03
N PHE A 9 -1.61 10.00 1.27
CA PHE A 9 -2.03 11.33 1.71
C PHE A 9 -3.35 11.68 1.02
N GLN A 10 -4.39 11.84 1.82
CA GLN A 10 -5.71 12.19 1.31
C GLN A 10 -6.33 13.24 2.22
N ARG A 11 -7.00 14.21 1.61
CA ARG A 11 -7.77 15.20 2.35
C ARG A 11 -6.94 15.86 3.44
N GLY A 12 -5.67 16.09 3.14
CA GLY A 12 -4.79 16.76 4.09
C GLY A 12 -4.25 15.88 5.20
N THR A 13 -4.47 14.57 5.15
CA THR A 13 -4.06 13.67 6.21
C THR A 13 -3.36 12.45 5.64
N TRP A 14 -2.28 12.04 6.28
CA TRP A 14 -1.62 10.78 5.96
C TRP A 14 -2.38 9.64 6.61
N GLY A 15 -2.59 8.58 5.84
CA GLY A 15 -3.26 7.40 6.35
C GLY A 15 -2.51 6.15 5.99
N ARG A 16 -2.69 5.12 6.79
CA ARG A 16 -2.03 3.84 6.55
C ARG A 16 -2.78 3.07 5.48
N VAL A 17 -2.07 2.22 4.76
CA VAL A 17 -2.67 1.31 3.80
C VAL A 17 -2.61 -0.08 4.39
N LEU A 18 -3.77 -0.70 4.55
CA LEU A 18 -3.88 -2.02 5.16
C LEU A 18 -4.42 -3.00 4.14
N ASP A 19 -3.84 -4.19 4.10
CA ASP A 19 -4.32 -5.23 3.20
C ASP A 19 -3.85 -6.58 3.71
N ASP A 20 -4.62 -7.62 3.40
CA ASP A 20 -4.23 -8.98 3.73
C ASP A 20 -3.77 -9.75 2.49
N GLN A 21 -3.80 -9.12 1.31
CA GLN A 21 -3.44 -9.76 0.05
C GLN A 21 -2.60 -8.84 -0.82
N TRP A 22 -1.75 -8.05 -0.18
CA TRP A 22 -0.87 -7.12 -0.88
C TRP A 22 0.11 -7.89 -1.75
N ASP A 23 0.20 -7.54 -3.03
CA ASP A 23 1.02 -8.30 -3.96
C ASP A 23 1.91 -7.37 -4.79
N MET A 24 2.63 -7.98 -5.74
CA MET A 24 3.59 -7.23 -6.54
C MET A 24 2.95 -6.21 -7.47
N GLU A 25 1.74 -6.47 -7.95
CA GLU A 25 1.04 -5.48 -8.77
C GLU A 25 0.74 -4.24 -7.95
N ASP A 26 0.33 -4.43 -6.70
CA ASP A 26 0.06 -3.28 -5.83
C ASP A 26 1.34 -2.52 -5.54
N ALA A 27 2.41 -3.24 -5.23
CA ALA A 27 3.69 -2.60 -4.96
C ALA A 27 4.21 -1.86 -6.19
N SER A 28 3.97 -2.41 -7.39
CA SER A 28 4.41 -1.77 -8.62
C SER A 28 3.75 -0.41 -8.82
N VAL A 29 2.46 -0.32 -8.47
CA VAL A 29 1.77 0.97 -8.56
C VAL A 29 2.39 1.98 -7.61
N VAL A 30 2.72 1.55 -6.40
CA VAL A 30 3.37 2.44 -5.44
C VAL A 30 4.72 2.91 -5.95
N CYS A 31 5.52 1.99 -6.49
CA CYS A 31 6.83 2.35 -7.00
C CYS A 31 6.72 3.36 -8.15
N ARG A 32 5.74 3.15 -9.02
CA ARG A 32 5.52 4.09 -10.12
C ARG A 32 5.09 5.44 -9.61
N GLN A 33 4.20 5.45 -8.62
CA GLN A 33 3.71 6.70 -8.06
C GLN A 33 4.83 7.51 -7.42
N LEU A 34 5.80 6.83 -6.83
CA LEU A 34 6.95 7.47 -6.21
C LEU A 34 8.05 7.79 -7.20
N ARG A 35 7.86 7.43 -8.46
CA ARG A 35 8.84 7.61 -9.52
C ARG A 35 10.12 6.85 -9.23
N CYS A 36 9.98 5.72 -8.59
CA CYS A 36 11.04 4.77 -8.42
C CYS A 36 10.96 3.76 -9.55
N GLU A 37 11.97 2.90 -9.64
CA GLU A 37 11.97 1.87 -10.65
C GLU A 37 11.07 0.73 -10.23
N GLU A 38 11.20 -0.41 -10.86
CA GLU A 38 10.27 -1.51 -10.66
C GLU A 38 10.23 -1.99 -9.23
N ALA A 39 9.10 -2.56 -8.86
CA ALA A 39 8.97 -3.17 -7.54
C ALA A 39 9.83 -4.40 -7.46
N GLU A 40 10.53 -4.53 -6.35
CA GLU A 40 11.40 -5.67 -6.08
C GLU A 40 10.72 -6.65 -5.15
N ALA A 41 9.92 -6.14 -4.21
CA ALA A 41 9.21 -6.99 -3.26
C ALA A 41 8.00 -6.26 -2.71
N ALA A 42 7.00 -7.03 -2.34
CA ALA A 42 5.84 -6.55 -1.61
C ALA A 42 5.78 -7.33 -0.32
N TYR A 43 5.44 -6.66 0.79
CA TYR A 43 5.40 -7.35 2.07
C TYR A 43 4.34 -6.74 2.98
N THR A 44 4.00 -7.46 4.02
CA THR A 44 3.13 -6.94 5.06
C THR A 44 3.93 -6.81 6.34
N VAL A 45 3.55 -5.84 7.16
CA VAL A 45 4.27 -5.54 8.40
C VAL A 45 3.57 -6.26 9.55
N PRO A 46 4.30 -6.99 10.38
CA PRO A 46 3.69 -7.69 11.51
C PRO A 46 2.95 -6.73 12.43
N ARG A 47 1.94 -7.27 13.10
CA ARG A 47 1.09 -6.49 13.95
C ARG A 47 1.87 -5.71 15.01
N ALA A 48 2.92 -6.31 15.53
CA ALA A 48 3.71 -5.67 16.57
C ALA A 48 4.48 -4.45 16.06
N GLU A 49 4.66 -4.36 14.74
CA GLU A 49 5.43 -3.28 14.14
C GLU A 49 4.58 -2.37 13.28
N ARG A 50 3.27 -2.51 13.38
CA ARG A 50 2.39 -1.71 12.54
C ARG A 50 2.50 -0.24 12.90
N GLY A 51 2.15 0.60 11.93
CA GLY A 51 2.18 2.03 12.13
C GLY A 51 1.09 2.51 13.07
N THR A 52 1.18 3.77 13.42
CA THR A 52 0.15 4.44 14.21
C THR A 52 -0.53 5.47 13.33
N GLY A 53 -1.70 5.92 13.75
CA GLY A 53 -2.41 6.93 12.99
C GLY A 53 -3.60 6.36 12.26
N PRO A 54 -4.33 7.21 11.55
CA PRO A 54 -5.56 6.78 10.91
C PRO A 54 -5.29 5.87 9.72
N VAL A 55 -6.30 5.09 9.38
CA VAL A 55 -6.25 4.22 8.21
C VAL A 55 -6.77 4.99 7.01
N GLY A 56 -5.99 4.98 5.92
CA GLY A 56 -6.38 5.65 4.69
C GLY A 56 -7.11 4.74 3.71
N LEU A 57 -6.55 3.56 3.45
CA LEU A 57 -7.13 2.61 2.52
C LEU A 57 -7.12 1.23 3.13
N ARG A 58 -8.12 0.43 2.76
CA ARG A 58 -8.19 -0.97 3.17
C ARG A 58 -8.47 -1.82 1.96
N GLY A 59 -7.67 -2.87 1.80
CA GLY A 59 -7.94 -3.85 0.75
C GLY A 59 -7.78 -3.28 -0.65
N VAL A 60 -6.56 -3.00 -1.05
CA VAL A 60 -6.28 -2.41 -2.35
C VAL A 60 -6.08 -3.51 -3.37
N ARG A 61 -6.68 -3.33 -4.53
CA ARG A 61 -6.53 -4.28 -5.65
C ARG A 61 -6.13 -3.51 -6.89
N CYS A 62 -4.87 -3.62 -7.26
CA CYS A 62 -4.35 -2.94 -8.44
C CYS A 62 -4.08 -3.94 -9.55
N ALA A 63 -4.29 -3.52 -10.79
CA ALA A 63 -3.93 -4.33 -11.93
C ALA A 63 -2.44 -4.25 -12.23
N GLY A 64 -1.80 -3.18 -11.81
CA GLY A 64 -0.38 -2.98 -12.01
C GLY A 64 -0.04 -1.84 -12.93
N HIS A 65 -1.02 -1.29 -13.63
CA HIS A 65 -0.78 -0.23 -14.60
C HIS A 65 -1.24 1.15 -14.12
N GLU A 66 -1.88 1.20 -12.98
CA GLU A 66 -2.43 2.47 -12.49
C GLU A 66 -1.30 3.44 -12.13
N ALA A 67 -1.60 4.72 -12.23
CA ALA A 67 -0.61 5.75 -11.91
C ALA A 67 -0.48 6.00 -10.41
N GLY A 68 -1.44 5.55 -9.62
CA GLY A 68 -1.38 5.73 -8.17
C GLY A 68 -2.40 4.85 -7.49
N LEU A 69 -2.22 4.66 -6.19
CA LEU A 69 -3.09 3.78 -5.41
C LEU A 69 -4.54 4.23 -5.42
N SER A 70 -4.77 5.53 -5.50
CA SER A 70 -6.14 6.03 -5.48
C SER A 70 -6.93 5.62 -6.72
N LEU A 71 -6.25 5.15 -7.76
CA LEU A 71 -6.89 4.68 -8.98
C LEU A 71 -7.16 3.17 -8.94
N CYS A 72 -6.68 2.49 -7.94
CA CYS A 72 -6.92 1.06 -7.79
C CYS A 72 -8.27 0.83 -7.12
N ASN A 73 -8.79 -0.36 -7.30
CA ASN A 73 -10.01 -0.75 -6.60
C ASN A 73 -9.69 -1.00 -5.13
N THR A 74 -10.64 -0.70 -4.28
CA THR A 74 -10.47 -0.94 -2.85
C THR A 74 -11.61 -1.82 -2.35
N SER A 75 -11.33 -2.57 -1.31
CA SER A 75 -12.34 -3.41 -0.70
C SER A 75 -13.34 -2.57 0.07
N LEU A 76 -14.48 -3.18 0.39
CA LEU A 76 -15.49 -2.52 1.17
C LEU A 76 -15.01 -2.29 2.59
N PRO A 77 -15.53 -1.26 3.23
CA PRO A 77 -15.09 -0.92 4.59
C PRO A 77 -15.33 -2.01 5.62
N GLU A 78 -16.28 -2.88 5.37
CA GLU A 78 -16.51 -3.92 6.34
C GLU A 78 -15.69 -5.17 6.09
N ALA A 79 -14.62 -5.09 5.34
CA ALA A 79 -13.69 -6.19 5.25
C ALA A 79 -13.24 -6.50 6.67
N THR A 80 -13.74 -7.60 7.18
CA THR A 80 -13.42 -7.98 8.53
C THR A 80 -12.28 -8.97 8.46
N GLY A 81 -11.28 -8.80 8.98
CA GLY A 81 -10.15 -9.68 8.95
C GLY A 81 -8.98 -8.97 9.53
N ILE A 82 -7.94 -9.70 9.79
CA ILE A 82 -6.72 -9.11 10.28
C ILE A 82 -6.04 -8.47 9.08
N MET A 83 -6.07 -7.16 9.04
CA MET A 83 -5.37 -6.43 8.02
C MET A 83 -4.08 -5.89 8.57
N GLU A 84 -3.04 -5.97 7.78
CA GLU A 84 -1.72 -5.54 8.19
C GLU A 84 -1.27 -4.37 7.34
N ASP A 85 -0.42 -3.53 7.91
CA ASP A 85 0.23 -2.49 7.12
C ASP A 85 1.02 -3.14 5.99
N VAL A 86 1.06 -2.48 4.86
CA VAL A 86 1.75 -3.03 3.71
C VAL A 86 3.00 -2.22 3.41
N GLY A 87 3.92 -2.85 2.73
CA GLY A 87 5.17 -2.20 2.35
C GLY A 87 5.61 -2.62 0.98
N ALA A 88 6.52 -1.84 0.42
CA ALA A 88 7.06 -2.10 -0.90
C ALA A 88 8.56 -1.85 -0.89
N VAL A 89 9.27 -2.63 -1.68
CA VAL A 89 10.68 -2.39 -1.95
C VAL A 89 10.78 -2.14 -3.44
N CYS A 90 11.27 -0.98 -3.80
CA CYS A 90 11.42 -0.59 -5.21
C CYS A 90 12.89 -0.48 -5.54
N GLN A 91 13.22 -0.73 -6.81
CA GLN A 91 14.55 -0.48 -7.30
C GLN A 91 14.74 1.02 -7.51
N GLY A 92 15.95 1.43 -7.61
CA GLY A 92 16.24 2.83 -7.84
C GLY A 92 16.84 3.52 -6.65
#